data_205d6e38d4420e3a501e6b1cf4d11802
#
_entry.id   205d6e38d4420e3a501e6b1cf4d11802
#
_cell.length_a   1.000
_cell.length_b   1.000
_cell.length_c   1.000
_cell.angle_alpha   90.00
_cell.angle_beta   90.00
_cell.angle_gamma   90.00
#
_symmetry.space_group_name_H-M   'P 1'
#
loop_
_entity.id
_entity.type
_entity.pdbx_description
1 polymer ?
#
loop_
_entity_poly.entity_id
_entity_poly.type
_entity_poly.pdbx_seq_one_letter_code
_entity_poly.pdbx_strand_id
1 'polypeptide(L)'
;MDEENKLQFPSLPPCKEDLLDWAYPMRREMQEILPGLFLGPYSAAMKSKLSILERQEITHLVCVRQDIEANFIKPNFPHKFRYLVLDIADNPVENIIRYFPMTKEFIDGCLASGGKVLVHGNAGISRSAALVIAYLMETFGVKYRDAFSHVQERRFCINPNVGFVHQLQEYEAIYSAKLTIKMSPIQLGRSFSLHAGMPGSLKRSLEEDEDFGGM
;
A
#
# COMPACT_ATOMS: atom_id res chain seq x y z
N MET A 1 1.63 4.05 -33.40
CA MET A 1 2.52 4.80 -32.47
C MET A 1 1.74 4.91 -31.17
N ASP A 2 1.96 3.93 -30.33
CA ASP A 2 1.27 3.88 -29.04
C ASP A 2 2.01 4.81 -28.08
N GLU A 3 1.49 6.03 -27.95
CA GLU A 3 1.84 6.83 -26.79
C GLU A 3 1.27 6.09 -25.58
N GLU A 4 2.12 5.26 -24.98
CA GLU A 4 1.85 4.73 -23.66
C GLU A 4 1.53 5.92 -22.76
N ASN A 5 0.29 5.99 -22.33
CA ASN A 5 -0.17 6.89 -21.29
C ASN A 5 0.51 6.48 -19.99
N LYS A 6 1.81 6.78 -19.87
CA LYS A 6 2.56 6.57 -18.64
C LYS A 6 1.98 7.52 -17.62
N LEU A 7 1.19 6.97 -16.73
CA LEU A 7 0.80 7.65 -15.50
C LEU A 7 2.10 8.10 -14.81
N GLN A 8 2.37 9.39 -14.87
CA GLN A 8 3.54 9.94 -14.22
C GLN A 8 3.24 10.16 -12.75
N PHE A 9 4.19 9.80 -11.92
CA PHE A 9 4.13 10.18 -10.51
C PHE A 9 4.06 11.71 -10.39
N PRO A 10 3.30 12.25 -9.42
CA PRO A 10 3.35 13.67 -9.17
C PRO A 10 4.79 14.06 -8.85
N SER A 11 5.29 15.10 -9.50
CA SER A 11 6.59 15.65 -9.15
C SER A 11 6.52 16.23 -7.74
N LEU A 12 7.37 15.75 -6.86
CA LEU A 12 7.58 16.42 -5.58
C LEU A 12 8.15 17.81 -5.85
N PRO A 13 7.78 18.83 -5.04
CA PRO A 13 8.42 20.13 -5.14
C PRO A 13 9.93 19.93 -5.08
N PRO A 14 10.73 20.58 -5.94
CA PRO A 14 12.17 20.43 -5.89
C PRO A 14 12.66 20.86 -4.53
N CYS A 15 13.02 19.85 -3.71
CA CYS A 15 13.69 20.08 -2.47
C CYS A 15 15.13 20.48 -2.80
N LYS A 16 15.62 21.55 -2.22
CA LYS A 16 17.04 21.93 -2.39
C LYS A 16 18.02 20.83 -1.95
N GLU A 17 17.48 19.81 -1.33
CA GLU A 17 18.20 18.64 -0.80
C GLU A 17 18.00 17.38 -1.65
N ASP A 18 17.33 17.44 -2.80
CA ASP A 18 16.99 16.29 -3.65
C ASP A 18 18.19 15.49 -4.17
N LEU A 19 19.39 15.96 -3.95
CA LEU A 19 20.63 15.34 -4.40
C LEU A 19 21.53 14.92 -3.25
N LEU A 20 21.03 14.87 -2.01
CA LEU A 20 21.79 14.31 -0.92
C LEU A 20 21.88 12.80 -1.10
N ASP A 21 23.10 12.30 -1.21
CA ASP A 21 23.38 10.89 -1.18
C ASP A 21 22.82 10.28 0.10
N TRP A 22 22.22 9.09 -0.04
CA TRP A 22 21.69 8.37 1.12
C TRP A 22 22.79 8.13 2.15
N ALA A 23 22.56 8.59 3.38
CA ALA A 23 23.46 8.36 4.50
C ALA A 23 22.79 7.47 5.55
N TYR A 24 23.58 6.64 6.22
CA TYR A 24 23.09 5.67 7.20
C TYR A 24 22.17 6.25 8.28
N PRO A 25 22.39 7.46 8.84
CA PRO A 25 21.50 8.06 9.82
C PRO A 25 20.08 8.35 9.29
N MET A 26 19.92 8.52 7.99
CA MET A 26 18.62 8.83 7.36
C MET A 26 17.61 7.70 7.53
N ARG A 27 18.03 6.47 7.76
CA ARG A 27 17.16 5.33 8.05
C ARG A 27 16.36 5.49 9.35
N ARG A 28 16.85 6.30 10.28
CA ARG A 28 16.19 6.61 11.55
C ARG A 28 15.19 7.77 11.45
N GLU A 29 15.16 8.40 10.31
CA GLU A 29 14.31 9.53 10.00
C GLU A 29 13.19 9.11 9.06
N MET A 30 12.13 9.91 8.99
CA MET A 30 11.11 9.76 7.96
C MET A 30 11.51 10.52 6.70
N GLN A 31 11.11 10.00 5.55
CA GLN A 31 11.29 10.67 4.26
C GLN A 31 9.95 10.88 3.58
N GLU A 32 9.80 12.01 2.92
CA GLU A 32 8.62 12.30 2.11
C GLU A 32 8.68 11.52 0.79
N ILE A 33 7.68 10.69 0.55
CA ILE A 33 7.58 9.82 -0.63
C ILE A 33 6.75 10.48 -1.73
N LEU A 34 5.65 11.09 -1.34
CA LEU A 34 4.76 11.90 -2.15
C LEU A 34 4.42 13.16 -1.34
N PRO A 35 3.89 14.23 -1.98
CA PRO A 35 3.42 15.38 -1.20
C PRO A 35 2.43 14.96 -0.12
N GLY A 36 2.83 15.10 1.14
CA GLY A 36 2.02 14.75 2.30
C GLY A 36 2.09 13.30 2.77
N LEU A 37 2.80 12.43 2.06
CA LEU A 37 2.97 11.02 2.45
C LEU A 37 4.42 10.74 2.83
N PHE A 38 4.64 10.36 4.09
CA PHE A 38 5.95 10.08 4.67
C PHE A 38 6.07 8.59 5.01
N LEU A 39 7.26 8.06 4.91
CA LEU A 39 7.62 6.70 5.32
C LEU A 39 8.82 6.78 6.26
N GLY A 40 8.75 6.06 7.38
CA GLY A 40 9.84 6.04 8.33
C GLY A 40 9.75 4.92 9.35
N PRO A 41 10.72 4.90 10.28
CA PRO A 41 10.76 3.95 11.40
C PRO A 41 9.93 4.46 12.57
N TYR A 42 9.71 3.59 13.57
CA TYR A 42 9.08 3.99 14.83
C TYR A 42 9.84 5.13 15.53
N SER A 43 11.15 5.15 15.44
CA SER A 43 11.97 6.20 16.06
C SER A 43 11.58 7.61 15.58
N ALA A 44 11.00 7.77 14.40
CA ALA A 44 10.50 9.04 13.90
C ALA A 44 9.14 9.45 14.49
N ALA A 45 8.43 8.51 15.13
CA ALA A 45 7.10 8.70 15.72
C ALA A 45 7.11 8.70 17.26
N MET A 46 8.29 8.66 17.88
CA MET A 46 8.46 8.63 19.32
C MET A 46 8.13 9.99 19.97
N LYS A 47 7.87 9.96 21.29
CA LYS A 47 7.54 11.17 22.06
C LYS A 47 8.57 12.28 21.90
N SER A 48 9.85 11.94 21.81
CA SER A 48 10.95 12.90 21.61
C SER A 48 10.93 13.59 20.25
N LYS A 49 10.12 13.11 19.29
CA LYS A 49 10.04 13.62 17.92
C LYS A 49 8.81 14.48 17.63
N LEU A 50 8.04 14.82 18.64
CA LEU A 50 6.84 15.63 18.47
C LEU A 50 7.11 16.95 17.72
N SER A 51 8.18 17.65 18.06
CA SER A 51 8.55 18.90 17.41
C SER A 51 8.82 18.75 15.91
N ILE A 52 9.41 17.63 15.51
CA ILE A 52 9.68 17.33 14.09
C ILE A 52 8.37 16.98 13.36
N LEU A 53 7.50 16.17 14.00
CA LEU A 53 6.20 15.82 13.44
C LEU A 53 5.33 17.07 13.24
N GLU A 54 5.31 17.97 14.19
CA GLU A 54 4.57 19.25 14.10
C GLU A 54 5.17 20.17 13.04
N ARG A 55 6.49 20.26 12.96
CA ARG A 55 7.17 21.07 11.93
C ARG A 55 6.86 20.57 10.52
N GLN A 56 6.76 19.25 10.33
CA GLN A 56 6.37 18.65 9.07
C GLN A 56 4.85 18.61 8.86
N GLU A 57 4.09 19.17 9.81
CA GLU A 57 2.64 19.28 9.74
C GLU A 57 1.91 17.93 9.67
N ILE A 58 2.49 16.88 10.26
CA ILE A 58 1.87 15.56 10.34
C ILE A 58 0.55 15.65 11.12
N THR A 59 -0.49 15.07 10.58
CA THR A 59 -1.83 15.00 11.19
C THR A 59 -2.30 13.58 11.43
N HIS A 60 -1.77 12.64 10.67
CA HIS A 60 -2.18 11.22 10.67
C HIS A 60 -0.95 10.32 10.72
N LEU A 61 -1.08 9.17 11.40
CA LEU A 61 -0.05 8.13 11.41
C LEU A 61 -0.67 6.76 11.15
N VAL A 62 0.01 5.96 10.35
CA VAL A 62 -0.27 4.53 10.23
C VAL A 62 0.81 3.80 11.03
N CYS A 63 0.41 3.20 12.14
CA CYS A 63 1.29 2.48 13.06
C CYS A 63 1.18 0.97 12.78
N VAL A 64 2.20 0.41 12.17
CA VAL A 64 2.25 -1.01 11.82
C VAL A 64 3.09 -1.76 12.85
N ARG A 65 2.46 -2.65 13.59
CA ARG A 65 3.11 -3.44 14.63
C ARG A 65 2.42 -4.78 14.81
N GLN A 66 3.18 -5.76 15.24
CA GLN A 66 2.66 -7.02 15.74
C GLN A 66 2.22 -6.87 17.21
N ASP A 67 1.30 -7.72 17.69
CA ASP A 67 0.87 -7.67 19.10
C ASP A 67 2.02 -7.80 20.09
N ILE A 68 3.02 -8.63 19.77
CA ILE A 68 4.22 -8.76 20.60
C ILE A 68 5.08 -7.49 20.65
N GLU A 69 4.94 -6.60 19.68
CA GLU A 69 5.63 -5.32 19.61
C GLU A 69 4.84 -4.18 20.28
N ALA A 70 3.60 -4.43 20.70
CA ALA A 70 2.68 -3.41 21.22
C ALA A 70 3.19 -2.71 22.48
N ASN A 71 4.10 -3.33 23.23
CA ASN A 71 4.69 -2.73 24.42
C ASN A 71 5.64 -1.59 24.12
N PHE A 72 6.28 -1.58 22.94
CA PHE A 72 7.27 -0.57 22.57
C PHE A 72 6.92 0.19 21.28
N ILE A 73 6.12 -0.37 20.38
CA ILE A 73 5.61 0.32 19.19
C ILE A 73 4.14 0.66 19.41
N LYS A 74 3.85 1.91 19.68
CA LYS A 74 2.49 2.35 20.05
C LYS A 74 2.21 3.77 19.62
N PRO A 75 0.93 4.14 19.46
CA PRO A 75 0.54 5.53 19.25
C PRO A 75 0.93 6.38 20.48
N ASN A 76 1.83 7.33 20.28
CA ASN A 76 2.30 8.17 21.36
C ASN A 76 1.47 9.44 21.56
N PHE A 77 0.72 9.86 20.54
CA PHE A 77 0.00 11.13 20.52
C PHE A 77 -1.47 10.97 20.13
N PRO A 78 -2.25 10.10 20.82
CA PRO A 78 -3.62 9.79 20.39
C PRO A 78 -4.57 11.00 20.47
N HIS A 79 -4.22 12.04 21.24
CA HIS A 79 -5.02 13.26 21.36
C HIS A 79 -4.63 14.35 20.34
N LYS A 80 -3.51 14.19 19.67
CA LYS A 80 -2.99 15.17 18.71
C LYS A 80 -3.12 14.76 17.26
N PHE A 81 -2.95 13.47 16.98
CA PHE A 81 -2.96 12.91 15.64
C PHE A 81 -3.98 11.79 15.53
N ARG A 82 -4.45 11.55 14.31
CA ARG A 82 -5.28 10.38 14.00
C ARG A 82 -4.39 9.20 13.70
N TYR A 83 -4.71 8.05 14.26
CA TYR A 83 -3.95 6.81 14.10
C TYR A 83 -4.78 5.74 13.43
N LEU A 84 -4.16 5.04 12.49
CA LEU A 84 -4.57 3.72 12.02
C LEU A 84 -3.53 2.72 12.53
N VAL A 85 -3.92 1.83 13.43
CA VAL A 85 -3.03 0.81 13.98
C VAL A 85 -3.33 -0.51 13.29
N LEU A 86 -2.31 -1.11 12.67
CA LEU A 86 -2.42 -2.36 11.94
C LEU A 86 -1.56 -3.43 12.58
N ASP A 87 -2.17 -4.58 12.87
CA ASP A 87 -1.48 -5.76 13.41
C ASP A 87 -0.97 -6.61 12.25
N ILE A 88 0.28 -6.40 11.88
CA ILE A 88 0.94 -7.09 10.77
C ILE A 88 2.30 -7.60 11.23
N ALA A 89 2.54 -8.90 11.06
CA ALA A 89 3.85 -9.50 11.27
C ALA A 89 4.77 -9.25 10.07
N ASP A 90 6.06 -9.01 10.32
CA ASP A 90 7.06 -9.00 9.26
C ASP A 90 7.50 -10.44 8.94
N ASN A 91 6.62 -11.15 8.25
CA ASN A 91 6.79 -12.56 7.93
C ASN A 91 6.31 -12.81 6.50
N PRO A 92 7.05 -13.59 5.68
CA PRO A 92 6.64 -13.89 4.30
C PRO A 92 5.27 -14.58 4.16
N VAL A 93 4.76 -15.24 5.21
CA VAL A 93 3.45 -15.88 5.20
C VAL A 93 2.31 -14.96 5.65
N GLU A 94 2.62 -13.76 6.15
CA GLU A 94 1.60 -12.79 6.54
C GLU A 94 0.84 -12.27 5.31
N ASN A 95 -0.50 -12.23 5.42
CA ASN A 95 -1.36 -11.73 4.36
C ASN A 95 -1.49 -10.20 4.46
N ILE A 96 -0.56 -9.48 3.84
CA ILE A 96 -0.56 -8.02 3.89
C ILE A 96 -1.56 -7.39 2.91
N ILE A 97 -1.94 -8.08 1.84
CA ILE A 97 -2.87 -7.59 0.82
C ILE A 97 -4.19 -7.12 1.46
N ARG A 98 -4.69 -7.83 2.45
CA ARG A 98 -5.96 -7.50 3.10
C ARG A 98 -5.98 -6.13 3.77
N TYR A 99 -4.82 -5.57 4.06
CA TYR A 99 -4.69 -4.25 4.70
C TYR A 99 -4.55 -3.10 3.69
N PHE A 100 -4.36 -3.40 2.42
CA PHE A 100 -4.17 -2.37 1.40
C PHE A 100 -5.40 -1.46 1.22
N PRO A 101 -6.64 -1.98 1.16
CA PRO A 101 -7.80 -1.11 1.01
C PRO A 101 -8.00 -0.12 2.17
N MET A 102 -7.88 -0.57 3.41
CA MET A 102 -8.07 0.32 4.57
C MET A 102 -6.94 1.34 4.70
N THR A 103 -5.72 0.96 4.34
CA THR A 103 -4.57 1.87 4.33
C THR A 103 -4.77 2.95 3.27
N LYS A 104 -5.20 2.57 2.07
CA LYS A 104 -5.49 3.52 1.00
C LYS A 104 -6.59 4.50 1.40
N GLU A 105 -7.68 4.01 1.96
CA GLU A 105 -8.78 4.86 2.43
C GLU A 105 -8.32 5.88 3.47
N PHE A 106 -7.51 5.44 4.42
CA PHE A 106 -6.96 6.31 5.47
C PHE A 106 -6.03 7.38 4.91
N ILE A 107 -5.12 6.99 4.01
CA ILE A 107 -4.18 7.93 3.37
C ILE A 107 -4.94 8.92 2.48
N ASP A 108 -5.86 8.44 1.64
CA ASP A 108 -6.67 9.29 0.78
C ASP A 108 -7.48 10.29 1.58
N GLY A 109 -8.11 9.86 2.67
CA GLY A 109 -8.86 10.74 3.56
C GLY A 109 -7.99 11.82 4.20
N CYS A 110 -6.79 11.46 4.62
CA CYS A 110 -5.81 12.41 5.15
C CYS A 110 -5.43 13.48 4.11
N LEU A 111 -4.99 13.04 2.94
CA LEU A 111 -4.52 13.95 1.89
C LEU A 111 -5.64 14.82 1.34
N ALA A 112 -6.85 14.28 1.20
CA ALA A 112 -8.03 15.04 0.76
C ALA A 112 -8.43 16.16 1.75
N SER A 113 -8.16 15.97 3.03
CA SER A 113 -8.42 17.00 4.06
C SER A 113 -7.29 18.02 4.20
N GLY A 114 -6.25 17.94 3.36
CA GLY A 114 -5.08 18.80 3.47
C GLY A 114 -4.09 18.36 4.53
N GLY A 115 -4.26 17.19 5.13
CA GLY A 115 -3.37 16.61 6.12
C GLY A 115 -2.12 15.98 5.54
N LYS A 116 -1.24 15.53 6.43
CA LYS A 116 -0.03 14.79 6.08
C LYS A 116 0.07 13.55 6.96
N VAL A 117 0.51 12.45 6.37
CA VAL A 117 0.53 11.15 7.03
C VAL A 117 1.94 10.55 7.05
N LEU A 118 2.30 9.99 8.20
CA LEU A 118 3.51 9.15 8.34
C LEU A 118 3.07 7.69 8.46
N VAL A 119 3.59 6.86 7.57
CA VAL A 119 3.44 5.39 7.65
C VAL A 119 4.73 4.84 8.24
N HIS A 120 4.63 4.13 9.36
CA HIS A 120 5.81 3.57 10.03
C HIS A 120 5.53 2.15 10.55
N GLY A 121 6.57 1.36 10.62
CA GLY A 121 6.62 0.11 11.36
C GLY A 121 7.65 0.23 12.48
N ASN A 122 8.40 -0.83 12.74
CA ASN A 122 9.54 -0.74 13.63
C ASN A 122 10.72 -0.02 12.96
N ALA A 123 11.17 -0.55 11.83
CA ALA A 123 12.34 -0.03 11.10
C ALA A 123 11.99 0.81 9.86
N GLY A 124 10.75 0.74 9.37
CA GLY A 124 10.36 1.42 8.14
C GLY A 124 11.00 0.83 6.89
N ILE A 125 11.22 -0.49 6.87
CA ILE A 125 11.98 -1.21 5.84
C ILE A 125 11.09 -2.19 5.05
N SER A 126 10.24 -2.95 5.73
CA SER A 126 9.48 -4.05 5.12
C SER A 126 7.96 -3.82 5.14
N ARG A 127 7.29 -3.93 6.29
CA ARG A 127 5.82 -3.83 6.42
C ARG A 127 5.29 -2.48 5.95
N SER A 128 5.78 -1.42 6.52
CA SER A 128 5.38 -0.05 6.17
C SER A 128 5.75 0.30 4.73
N ALA A 129 6.92 -0.13 4.27
CA ALA A 129 7.33 0.06 2.88
C ALA A 129 6.38 -0.65 1.90
N ALA A 130 5.95 -1.88 2.20
CA ALA A 130 5.00 -2.61 1.37
C ALA A 130 3.65 -1.89 1.26
N LEU A 131 3.15 -1.34 2.36
CA LEU A 131 1.90 -0.55 2.36
C LEU A 131 2.01 0.70 1.49
N VAL A 132 3.12 1.42 1.58
CA VAL A 132 3.35 2.63 0.77
C VAL A 132 3.50 2.28 -0.71
N ILE A 133 4.23 1.22 -1.03
CA ILE A 133 4.37 0.75 -2.42
C ILE A 133 2.99 0.38 -3.00
N ALA A 134 2.17 -0.37 -2.27
CA ALA A 134 0.81 -0.72 -2.70
C ALA A 134 -0.05 0.51 -2.94
N TYR A 135 0.05 1.49 -2.07
CA TYR A 135 -0.67 2.76 -2.22
C TYR A 135 -0.29 3.48 -3.52
N LEU A 136 1.00 3.58 -3.82
CA LEU A 136 1.45 4.20 -5.07
C LEU A 136 0.96 3.42 -6.29
N MET A 137 1.05 2.11 -6.24
CA MET A 137 0.63 1.24 -7.34
C MET A 137 -0.83 1.47 -7.70
N GLU A 138 -1.73 1.39 -6.73
CA GLU A 138 -3.18 1.54 -6.96
C GLU A 138 -3.57 2.97 -7.29
N THR A 139 -3.00 3.95 -6.60
CA THR A 139 -3.36 5.36 -6.77
C THR A 139 -2.95 5.90 -8.14
N PHE A 140 -1.79 5.50 -8.63
CA PHE A 140 -1.25 5.99 -9.91
C PHE A 140 -1.34 4.96 -11.04
N GLY A 141 -1.81 3.74 -10.77
CA GLY A 141 -1.91 2.69 -11.77
C GLY A 141 -0.55 2.25 -12.33
N VAL A 142 0.48 2.30 -11.51
CA VAL A 142 1.85 1.94 -11.90
C VAL A 142 2.20 0.53 -11.47
N LYS A 143 3.20 -0.06 -12.13
CA LYS A 143 3.68 -1.40 -11.81
C LYS A 143 4.45 -1.41 -10.49
N TYR A 144 4.52 -2.58 -9.86
CA TYR A 144 5.31 -2.78 -8.64
C TYR A 144 6.74 -2.25 -8.80
N ARG A 145 7.41 -2.60 -9.89
CA ARG A 145 8.77 -2.18 -10.16
C ARG A 145 8.96 -0.66 -10.12
N ASP A 146 8.02 0.08 -10.72
CA ASP A 146 8.09 1.54 -10.79
C ASP A 146 7.77 2.17 -9.44
N ALA A 147 6.78 1.64 -8.73
CA ALA A 147 6.45 2.08 -7.38
C ALA A 147 7.60 1.82 -6.40
N PHE A 148 8.18 0.63 -6.45
CA PHE A 148 9.35 0.29 -5.63
C PHE A 148 10.51 1.24 -5.87
N SER A 149 10.85 1.50 -7.14
CA SER A 149 11.94 2.40 -7.50
C SER A 149 11.71 3.83 -6.98
N HIS A 150 10.48 4.33 -7.11
CA HIS A 150 10.12 5.65 -6.61
C HIS A 150 10.31 5.77 -5.09
N VAL A 151 9.87 4.77 -4.35
CA VAL A 151 10.01 4.76 -2.89
C VAL A 151 11.49 4.61 -2.49
N GLN A 152 12.22 3.71 -3.14
CA GLN A 152 13.63 3.46 -2.82
C GLN A 152 14.52 4.68 -3.11
N GLU A 153 14.25 5.44 -4.15
CA GLU A 153 14.97 6.69 -4.43
C GLU A 153 14.89 7.68 -3.27
N ARG A 154 13.78 7.68 -2.52
CA ARG A 154 13.54 8.59 -1.40
C ARG A 154 13.89 7.98 -0.05
N ARG A 155 13.73 6.68 0.08
CA ARG A 155 14.12 5.90 1.26
C ARG A 155 14.87 4.65 0.82
N PHE A 156 16.16 4.76 0.65
CA PHE A 156 17.02 3.73 0.06
C PHE A 156 17.01 2.41 0.81
N CYS A 157 16.80 2.44 2.13
CA CYS A 157 16.89 1.26 2.99
C CYS A 157 15.68 0.32 2.92
N ILE A 158 14.64 0.62 2.12
CA ILE A 158 13.47 -0.26 2.02
C ILE A 158 13.86 -1.64 1.49
N ASN A 159 13.26 -2.66 2.07
CA ASN A 159 13.44 -4.05 1.65
C ASN A 159 12.24 -4.88 2.14
N PRO A 160 11.11 -4.84 1.44
CA PRO A 160 9.98 -5.69 1.76
C PRO A 160 10.38 -7.16 1.72
N ASN A 161 9.88 -7.98 2.66
CA ASN A 161 10.18 -9.40 2.63
C ASN A 161 9.64 -10.07 1.36
N VAL A 162 10.15 -11.24 1.02
CA VAL A 162 9.84 -11.92 -0.24
C VAL A 162 8.36 -12.23 -0.41
N GLY A 163 7.65 -12.54 0.67
CA GLY A 163 6.20 -12.79 0.65
C GLY A 163 5.40 -11.54 0.35
N PHE A 164 5.84 -10.39 0.86
CA PHE A 164 5.21 -9.10 0.54
C PHE A 164 5.47 -8.69 -0.91
N VAL A 165 6.67 -8.95 -1.43
CA VAL A 165 6.98 -8.70 -2.84
C VAL A 165 6.05 -9.52 -3.75
N HIS A 166 5.85 -10.79 -3.46
CA HIS A 166 4.91 -11.64 -4.22
C HIS A 166 3.48 -11.09 -4.16
N GLN A 167 3.02 -10.67 -2.98
CA GLN A 167 1.68 -10.12 -2.81
C GLN A 167 1.52 -8.77 -3.52
N LEU A 168 2.54 -7.93 -3.54
CA LEU A 168 2.53 -6.68 -4.30
C LEU A 168 2.42 -6.94 -5.81
N GLN A 169 3.11 -7.95 -6.32
CA GLN A 169 3.02 -8.36 -7.72
C GLN A 169 1.64 -8.94 -8.05
N GLU A 170 1.04 -9.73 -7.16
CA GLU A 170 -0.34 -10.20 -7.30
C GLU A 170 -1.33 -9.03 -7.30
N TYR A 171 -1.13 -8.07 -6.42
CA TYR A 171 -1.97 -6.88 -6.32
C TYR A 171 -1.91 -6.04 -7.59
N GLU A 172 -0.76 -5.96 -8.23
CA GLU A 172 -0.60 -5.31 -9.53
C GLU A 172 -1.58 -5.89 -10.56
N ALA A 173 -1.69 -7.21 -10.64
CA ALA A 173 -2.61 -7.88 -11.55
C ALA A 173 -4.07 -7.55 -11.21
N ILE A 174 -4.43 -7.46 -9.94
CA ILE A 174 -5.79 -7.19 -9.46
C ILE A 174 -6.26 -5.80 -9.90
N TYR A 175 -5.51 -4.75 -9.58
CA TYR A 175 -5.96 -3.41 -9.94
C TYR A 175 -5.78 -3.09 -11.43
N SER A 176 -4.83 -3.72 -12.12
CA SER A 176 -4.72 -3.63 -13.58
C SER A 176 -5.96 -4.16 -14.27
N ALA A 177 -6.53 -5.26 -13.79
CA ALA A 177 -7.81 -5.78 -14.27
C ALA A 177 -8.96 -4.78 -13.98
N LYS A 178 -9.00 -4.15 -12.80
CA LYS A 178 -9.98 -3.12 -12.46
C LYS A 178 -9.89 -1.89 -13.38
N LEU A 179 -8.68 -1.45 -13.73
CA LEU A 179 -8.48 -0.35 -14.66
C LEU A 179 -8.98 -0.68 -16.07
N THR A 180 -8.70 -1.88 -16.56
CA THR A 180 -9.19 -2.36 -17.86
C THR A 180 -10.71 -2.37 -17.90
N ILE A 181 -11.37 -2.83 -16.84
CA ILE A 181 -12.82 -2.84 -16.70
C ILE A 181 -13.39 -1.41 -16.73
N LYS A 182 -12.79 -0.47 -16.04
CA LYS A 182 -13.21 0.95 -16.05
C LYS A 182 -13.06 1.62 -17.41
N MET A 183 -12.04 1.23 -18.18
CA MET A 183 -11.74 1.83 -19.49
C MET A 183 -12.58 1.25 -20.63
N SER A 184 -13.19 0.10 -20.46
CA SER A 184 -13.97 -0.60 -21.50
C SER A 184 -15.29 -1.16 -20.97
N PRO A 185 -16.34 -0.32 -20.79
CA PRO A 185 -17.64 -0.79 -20.32
C PRO A 185 -18.28 -1.87 -21.20
N ILE A 186 -17.99 -1.88 -22.51
CA ILE A 186 -18.51 -2.86 -23.48
C ILE A 186 -17.89 -4.24 -23.23
N GLN A 187 -16.62 -4.31 -22.89
CA GLN A 187 -15.95 -5.58 -22.54
C GLN A 187 -16.43 -6.13 -21.20
N LEU A 188 -16.83 -5.27 -20.29
CA LEU A 188 -17.45 -5.64 -19.02
C LEU A 188 -18.74 -6.44 -19.24
N GLY A 189 -19.62 -5.98 -20.13
CA GLY A 189 -20.85 -6.69 -20.48
C GLY A 189 -20.60 -8.08 -21.07
N ARG A 190 -19.59 -8.25 -21.88
CA ARG A 190 -19.19 -9.55 -22.45
C ARG A 190 -18.63 -10.49 -21.39
N SER A 191 -17.85 -10.00 -20.46
CA SER A 191 -17.32 -10.79 -19.35
C SER A 191 -18.42 -11.30 -18.43
N PHE A 192 -19.45 -10.49 -18.18
CA PHE A 192 -20.61 -10.89 -17.39
C PHE A 192 -21.44 -11.99 -18.06
N SER A 193 -21.62 -11.94 -19.36
CA SER A 193 -22.36 -12.97 -20.09
C SER A 193 -21.64 -14.32 -20.13
N LEU A 194 -20.31 -14.32 -20.17
CA LEU A 194 -19.49 -15.53 -20.08
C LEU A 194 -19.54 -16.13 -18.67
N HIS A 195 -19.53 -15.31 -17.63
CA HIS A 195 -19.63 -15.78 -16.25
C HIS A 195 -21.02 -16.30 -15.90
N ALA A 196 -22.07 -15.73 -16.48
CA ALA A 196 -23.44 -16.20 -16.27
C ALA A 196 -23.72 -17.55 -16.91
N GLY A 197 -22.96 -17.96 -17.94
CA GLY A 197 -23.06 -19.27 -18.55
C GLY A 197 -22.41 -20.40 -17.76
N MET A 198 -21.41 -20.12 -16.94
CA MET A 198 -20.70 -21.14 -16.17
C MET A 198 -21.51 -21.80 -15.05
N PRO A 199 -22.33 -21.08 -14.25
CA PRO A 199 -23.16 -21.75 -13.23
C PRO A 199 -24.21 -22.70 -13.81
N GLY A 200 -24.66 -22.46 -15.02
CA GLY A 200 -25.63 -23.33 -15.70
C GLY A 200 -25.03 -24.66 -16.13
N SER A 201 -23.79 -24.68 -16.55
CA SER A 201 -23.11 -25.92 -16.95
C SER A 201 -22.72 -26.77 -15.72
N LEU A 202 -22.42 -26.17 -14.61
CA LEU A 202 -22.18 -26.86 -13.34
C LEU A 202 -23.45 -27.52 -12.77
N LYS A 203 -24.61 -26.87 -12.90
CA LYS A 203 -25.89 -27.45 -12.48
C LYS A 203 -26.27 -28.66 -13.31
N ARG A 204 -26.03 -28.65 -14.60
CA ARG A 204 -26.33 -29.81 -15.51
C ARG A 204 -25.47 -31.02 -15.15
N SER A 205 -24.20 -30.83 -14.85
CA SER A 205 -23.34 -31.93 -14.49
C SER A 205 -23.69 -32.57 -13.14
N LEU A 206 -24.24 -31.81 -12.21
CA LEU A 206 -24.73 -32.32 -10.91
C LEU A 206 -26.05 -33.09 -11.05
N GLU A 207 -26.94 -32.70 -11.96
CA GLU A 207 -28.20 -33.40 -12.21
C GLU A 207 -27.98 -34.72 -12.96
N GLU A 208 -26.96 -34.82 -13.81
CA GLU A 208 -26.60 -36.07 -14.51
C GLU A 208 -25.99 -37.12 -13.57
N ASP A 209 -25.29 -36.68 -12.50
CA ASP A 209 -24.70 -37.59 -11.53
C ASP A 209 -25.74 -38.18 -10.55
N GLU A 210 -26.86 -37.51 -10.31
CA GLU A 210 -27.93 -38.03 -9.46
C GLU A 210 -28.77 -39.12 -10.11
N ASP A 211 -28.87 -39.14 -11.42
CA ASP A 211 -29.61 -40.19 -12.19
C ASP A 211 -28.90 -41.53 -12.25
N PHE A 212 -27.61 -41.61 -12.00
CA PHE A 212 -26.82 -42.83 -11.96
C PHE A 212 -26.79 -43.55 -10.60
N GLY A 213 -27.32 -42.96 -9.58
CA GLY A 213 -27.37 -43.52 -8.23
C GLY A 213 -28.61 -44.30 -7.86
N GLY A 214 -29.50 -44.56 -8.79
CA GLY A 214 -30.80 -45.16 -8.56
C GLY A 214 -31.07 -46.49 -9.25
N MET A 215 -30.10 -47.40 -9.22
CA MET A 215 -30.39 -48.82 -9.50
C MET A 215 -29.65 -49.73 -8.52
#